data_b5c6366d83d84cfa84f5e19d5589b35b
#
_entry.id   b5c6366d83d84cfa84f5e19d5589b35b
#
_cell.length_a   1.000
_cell.length_b   1.000
_cell.length_c   1.000
_cell.angle_alpha   90.00
_cell.angle_beta   90.00
_cell.angle_gamma   90.00
#
_symmetry.space_group_name_H-M   'P 1'
#
loop_
_entity.id
_entity.type
_entity.pdbx_description
1 polymer ?
#
loop_
_entity_poly.entity_id
_entity_poly.type
_entity_poly.pdbx_seq_one_letter_code
_entity_poly.pdbx_strand_id
1 'polypeptide(L)'
;MVNNCSLKTVRFVDTKQWNVKHFFATSIISKYSTESIGKHTIHITEKTKLFNEPEKEHKILGISNEKGMFDAYAELGKNINQAYIYVENGCLAYNPYRINVGSIGLKTDLQKNEYISPAYVVFKCKETILPEFLYLVLKS
;
A
#
# COMPACT_ATOMS: atom_id res chain seq x y z
N MET A 1 0.36 24.09 36.46
CA MET A 1 0.97 24.04 35.10
C MET A 1 -0.04 24.61 34.12
N VAL A 2 0.23 25.80 33.61
CA VAL A 2 -0.65 26.43 32.61
C VAL A 2 -0.33 25.81 31.26
N ASN A 3 -1.24 24.99 30.71
CA ASN A 3 -1.14 24.51 29.33
C ASN A 3 -1.29 25.75 28.43
N ASN A 4 -0.18 26.24 27.91
CA ASN A 4 -0.17 27.22 26.83
C ASN A 4 -0.70 26.52 25.54
N CYS A 5 -2.02 26.54 25.41
CA CYS A 5 -2.66 26.16 24.16
C CYS A 5 -2.46 27.33 23.18
N SER A 6 -1.41 27.27 22.36
CA SER A 6 -1.21 28.26 21.29
C SER A 6 -2.10 27.89 20.10
N LEU A 7 -3.00 28.79 19.75
CA LEU A 7 -3.81 28.68 18.54
C LEU A 7 -2.89 28.83 17.32
N LYS A 8 -2.84 27.80 16.46
CA LYS A 8 -2.14 27.85 15.18
C LYS A 8 -3.17 27.91 14.05
N THR A 9 -2.98 28.82 13.13
CA THR A 9 -3.87 28.99 11.97
C THR A 9 -3.08 28.83 10.66
N VAL A 10 -3.75 28.34 9.64
CA VAL A 10 -3.23 28.22 8.27
C VAL A 10 -4.32 28.69 7.30
N ARG A 11 -3.95 29.42 6.25
CA ARG A 11 -4.94 29.84 5.25
C ARG A 11 -5.36 28.64 4.41
N PHE A 12 -6.64 28.53 4.09
CA PHE A 12 -7.20 27.46 3.28
C PHE A 12 -6.48 27.27 1.93
N VAL A 13 -6.10 28.38 1.30
CA VAL A 13 -5.38 28.39 0.01
C VAL A 13 -4.00 27.76 0.07
N ASP A 14 -3.40 27.68 1.25
CA ASP A 14 -2.09 27.08 1.48
C ASP A 14 -2.18 25.59 1.78
N THR A 15 -3.39 25.04 1.95
CA THR A 15 -3.60 23.62 2.24
C THR A 15 -3.60 22.80 0.95
N LYS A 16 -2.56 22.00 0.73
CA LYS A 16 -2.51 21.03 -0.37
C LYS A 16 -3.40 19.80 -0.14
N GLN A 17 -3.82 19.58 1.09
CA GLN A 17 -4.69 18.48 1.53
C GLN A 17 -5.58 19.00 2.67
N TRP A 18 -6.80 18.44 2.81
CA TRP A 18 -7.72 18.71 3.92
C TRP A 18 -7.23 18.20 5.29
N ASN A 19 -5.96 18.17 5.50
CA ASN A 19 -5.35 17.71 6.74
C ASN A 19 -4.51 18.82 7.36
N VAL A 20 -5.12 19.60 8.24
CA VAL A 20 -4.44 20.68 8.95
C VAL A 20 -3.26 20.18 9.78
N LYS A 21 -3.30 18.95 10.29
CA LYS A 21 -2.18 18.35 11.02
C LYS A 21 -0.92 18.23 10.15
N HIS A 22 -1.06 18.07 8.85
CA HIS A 22 0.08 18.02 7.94
C HIS A 22 0.94 19.29 7.95
N PHE A 23 0.31 20.47 8.14
CA PHE A 23 1.02 21.75 8.22
C PHE A 23 1.73 21.96 9.55
N PHE A 24 1.26 21.28 10.57
CA PHE A 24 1.82 21.37 11.92
C PHE A 24 2.58 20.09 12.31
N ALA A 25 2.71 19.15 11.39
CA ALA A 25 3.64 18.04 11.56
C ALA A 25 5.02 18.65 11.79
N THR A 26 5.52 18.51 13.00
CA THR A 26 6.87 18.92 13.36
C THR A 26 7.83 18.32 12.34
N SER A 27 8.71 19.14 11.79
CA SER A 27 9.83 18.63 11.01
C SER A 27 10.49 17.53 11.82
N ILE A 28 10.63 16.34 11.21
CA ILE A 28 11.31 15.23 11.86
C ILE A 28 12.73 15.69 12.11
N ILE A 29 13.07 15.95 13.39
CA ILE A 29 14.42 16.28 13.78
C ILE A 29 15.20 14.96 13.80
N SER A 30 15.96 14.71 12.75
CA SER A 30 16.81 13.53 12.61
C SER A 30 18.25 13.95 12.42
N LYS A 31 19.17 13.25 13.04
CA LYS A 31 20.61 13.40 12.79
C LYS A 31 21.03 12.77 11.44
N TYR A 32 20.14 12.03 10.82
CA TYR A 32 20.34 11.42 9.50
C TYR A 32 19.57 12.17 8.43
N SER A 33 20.03 12.12 7.20
CA SER A 33 19.29 12.64 6.05
C SER A 33 17.96 11.88 5.90
N THR A 34 16.90 12.62 5.61
CA THR A 34 15.57 12.05 5.39
C THR A 34 15.21 12.13 3.92
N GLU A 35 14.62 11.05 3.38
CA GLU A 35 14.14 10.99 2.02
C GLU A 35 12.70 10.48 1.97
N SER A 36 12.00 10.82 0.88
CA SER A 36 10.66 10.31 0.64
C SER A 36 10.69 8.84 0.24
N ILE A 37 9.80 8.01 0.80
CA ILE A 37 9.63 6.59 0.42
C ILE A 37 9.41 6.45 -1.09
N GLY A 38 8.72 7.39 -1.73
CA GLY A 38 8.48 7.39 -3.18
C GLY A 38 9.75 7.40 -4.03
N LYS A 39 10.90 7.86 -3.52
CA LYS A 39 12.18 7.73 -4.21
C LYS A 39 12.67 6.28 -4.30
N HIS A 40 12.30 5.47 -3.32
CA HIS A 40 12.77 4.10 -3.12
C HIS A 40 11.77 3.03 -3.56
N THR A 41 10.60 3.46 -4.08
CA THR A 41 9.55 2.54 -4.52
C THR A 41 9.08 2.85 -5.93
N ILE A 42 8.49 1.84 -6.58
CA ILE A 42 7.88 1.94 -7.91
C ILE A 42 6.43 1.47 -7.77
N HIS A 43 5.48 2.32 -8.12
CA HIS A 43 4.06 1.97 -8.13
C HIS A 43 3.74 1.07 -9.33
N ILE A 44 3.10 -0.06 -9.08
CA ILE A 44 2.68 -1.01 -10.11
C ILE A 44 1.25 -0.65 -10.53
N THR A 45 1.08 -0.16 -11.74
CA THR A 45 -0.19 0.28 -12.30
C THR A 45 -0.71 -0.61 -13.43
N GLU A 46 0.16 -1.51 -13.93
CA GLU A 46 -0.19 -2.43 -15.01
C GLU A 46 -1.26 -3.42 -14.57
N LYS A 47 -2.27 -3.61 -15.41
CA LYS A 47 -3.42 -4.46 -15.11
C LYS A 47 -3.60 -5.53 -16.18
N THR A 48 -3.86 -6.74 -15.74
CA THR A 48 -4.13 -7.92 -16.57
C THR A 48 -5.63 -8.17 -16.64
N LYS A 49 -6.15 -8.34 -17.86
CA LYS A 49 -7.57 -8.65 -18.12
C LYS A 49 -7.81 -10.15 -18.00
N LEU A 50 -8.00 -10.65 -16.79
CA LEU A 50 -8.19 -12.08 -16.50
C LEU A 50 -9.45 -12.65 -17.17
N PHE A 51 -10.46 -11.84 -17.44
CA PHE A 51 -11.68 -12.20 -18.14
C PHE A 51 -11.46 -12.59 -19.64
N ASN A 52 -10.29 -12.33 -20.20
CA ASN A 52 -9.93 -12.79 -21.55
C ASN A 52 -9.66 -14.31 -21.59
N GLU A 53 -9.50 -14.97 -20.43
CA GLU A 53 -9.34 -16.40 -20.27
C GLU A 53 -10.52 -16.98 -19.45
N PRO A 54 -11.75 -17.05 -20.02
CA PRO A 54 -12.98 -17.26 -19.27
C PRO A 54 -13.06 -18.58 -18.50
N GLU A 55 -12.45 -19.64 -19.03
CA GLU A 55 -12.46 -20.98 -18.43
C GLU A 55 -11.25 -21.25 -17.52
N LYS A 56 -10.30 -20.31 -17.47
CA LYS A 56 -9.13 -20.42 -16.60
C LYS A 56 -9.46 -19.97 -15.19
N GLU A 57 -9.00 -20.72 -14.22
CA GLU A 57 -9.05 -20.37 -12.82
C GLU A 57 -7.88 -19.43 -12.47
N HIS A 58 -8.19 -18.27 -11.95
CA HIS A 58 -7.22 -17.27 -11.51
C HIS A 58 -7.18 -17.21 -10.00
N LYS A 59 -5.99 -17.22 -9.44
CA LYS A 59 -5.73 -17.26 -8.00
C LYS A 59 -5.54 -15.85 -7.46
N ILE A 60 -6.40 -15.45 -6.53
CA ILE A 60 -6.55 -14.08 -6.06
C ILE A 60 -6.00 -13.92 -4.64
N LEU A 61 -5.19 -12.89 -4.46
CA LEU A 61 -4.62 -12.46 -3.18
C LEU A 61 -5.59 -11.57 -2.42
N GLY A 62 -5.52 -11.64 -1.10
CA GLY A 62 -6.18 -10.72 -0.18
C GLY A 62 -5.17 -10.09 0.79
N ILE A 63 -5.59 -9.01 1.44
CA ILE A 63 -4.81 -8.36 2.50
C ILE A 63 -5.70 -8.12 3.71
N SER A 64 -5.22 -8.52 4.87
CA SER A 64 -5.86 -8.21 6.16
C SER A 64 -4.84 -7.65 7.14
N ASN A 65 -5.34 -7.00 8.20
CA ASN A 65 -4.49 -6.52 9.27
C ASN A 65 -3.75 -7.67 9.99
N GLU A 66 -4.45 -8.77 10.26
CA GLU A 66 -3.88 -9.91 11.01
C GLU A 66 -2.87 -10.71 10.20
N LYS A 67 -3.24 -11.08 8.96
CA LYS A 67 -2.47 -12.02 8.12
C LYS A 67 -1.47 -11.32 7.21
N GLY A 68 -1.56 -9.99 7.04
CA GLY A 68 -0.87 -9.33 5.95
C GLY A 68 -1.44 -9.78 4.60
N MET A 69 -0.58 -10.16 3.65
CA MET A 69 -0.98 -10.74 2.36
C MET A 69 -1.20 -12.24 2.49
N PHE A 70 -2.26 -12.75 1.89
CA PHE A 70 -2.63 -14.17 1.95
C PHE A 70 -3.35 -14.62 0.68
N ASP A 71 -3.33 -15.93 0.44
CA ASP A 71 -4.09 -16.57 -0.62
C ASP A 71 -5.58 -16.54 -0.24
N ALA A 72 -6.39 -15.76 -0.98
CA ALA A 72 -7.78 -15.50 -0.59
C ALA A 72 -8.74 -16.51 -1.22
N TYR A 73 -8.77 -16.57 -2.54
CA TYR A 73 -9.66 -17.44 -3.29
C TYR A 73 -9.15 -17.66 -4.73
N ALA A 74 -9.80 -18.56 -5.43
CA ALA A 74 -9.64 -18.74 -6.86
C ALA A 74 -10.98 -18.46 -7.56
N GLU A 75 -10.94 -17.88 -8.77
CA GLU A 75 -12.12 -17.47 -9.52
C GLU A 75 -11.92 -17.71 -11.01
N LEU A 76 -12.96 -18.21 -11.69
CA LEU A 76 -12.94 -18.37 -13.15
C LEU A 76 -12.97 -17.01 -13.85
N GLY A 77 -12.21 -16.90 -14.94
CA GLY A 77 -12.11 -15.65 -15.70
C GLY A 77 -13.47 -15.07 -16.11
N LYS A 78 -14.46 -15.92 -16.47
CA LYS A 78 -15.81 -15.51 -16.83
C LYS A 78 -16.58 -14.77 -15.74
N ASN A 79 -16.23 -14.99 -14.48
CA ASN A 79 -16.86 -14.33 -13.32
C ASN A 79 -16.14 -13.03 -12.94
N ILE A 80 -14.97 -12.78 -13.54
CA ILE A 80 -14.17 -11.59 -13.28
C ILE A 80 -14.58 -10.50 -14.27
N ASN A 81 -15.00 -9.34 -13.76
CA ASN A 81 -15.51 -8.22 -14.56
C ASN A 81 -14.57 -7.01 -14.62
N GLN A 82 -13.38 -7.11 -14.04
CA GLN A 82 -12.40 -6.03 -14.01
C GLN A 82 -10.97 -6.57 -14.19
N ALA A 83 -10.04 -5.71 -14.61
CA ALA A 83 -8.65 -6.09 -14.72
C ALA A 83 -7.96 -6.07 -13.36
N TYR A 84 -7.10 -7.05 -13.08
CA TYR A 84 -6.39 -7.25 -11.84
C TYR A 84 -4.91 -6.88 -11.98
N ILE A 85 -4.25 -6.65 -10.86
CA ILE A 85 -2.81 -6.37 -10.83
C ILE A 85 -2.07 -7.67 -10.52
N TYR A 86 -1.06 -8.00 -11.34
CA TYR A 86 -0.12 -9.07 -11.04
C TYR A 86 0.85 -8.64 -9.95
N VAL A 87 1.10 -9.50 -8.97
CA VAL A 87 1.92 -9.20 -7.80
C VAL A 87 3.10 -10.19 -7.75
N GLU A 88 4.29 -9.68 -8.00
CA GLU A 88 5.53 -10.45 -7.86
C GLU A 88 5.95 -10.59 -6.40
N ASN A 89 6.79 -11.59 -6.09
CA ASN A 89 7.44 -11.70 -4.80
C ASN A 89 8.27 -10.44 -4.50
N GLY A 90 8.27 -9.99 -3.25
CA GLY A 90 8.90 -8.75 -2.84
C GLY A 90 8.04 -7.49 -3.07
N CYS A 91 6.89 -7.60 -3.72
CA CYS A 91 5.95 -6.49 -3.81
C CYS A 91 5.16 -6.31 -2.50
N LEU A 92 4.94 -5.05 -2.15
CA LEU A 92 4.02 -4.68 -1.08
C LEU A 92 2.69 -4.21 -1.68
N ALA A 93 1.61 -4.46 -0.95
CA ALA A 93 0.32 -3.91 -1.32
C ALA A 93 -0.48 -3.51 -0.08
N TYR A 94 -1.33 -2.49 -0.23
CA TYR A 94 -2.21 -2.04 0.85
C TYR A 94 -3.60 -1.66 0.34
N ASN A 95 -4.56 -1.73 1.25
CA ASN A 95 -5.90 -1.24 0.99
C ASN A 95 -5.98 0.25 1.39
N PRO A 96 -6.17 1.19 0.43
CA PRO A 96 -6.21 2.62 0.73
C PRO A 96 -7.37 3.01 1.66
N TYR A 97 -8.45 2.23 1.67
CA TYR A 97 -9.60 2.45 2.56
C TYR A 97 -9.41 1.91 3.97
N ARG A 98 -8.39 1.06 4.19
CA ARG A 98 -8.12 0.37 5.46
C ARG A 98 -6.67 0.46 5.91
N ILE A 99 -5.91 1.38 5.36
CA ILE A 99 -4.50 1.56 5.74
C ILE A 99 -4.34 2.01 7.20
N ASN A 100 -5.30 2.78 7.70
CA ASN A 100 -5.35 3.25 9.09
C ASN A 100 -5.47 2.13 10.13
N VAL A 101 -5.91 0.93 9.72
CA VAL A 101 -5.97 -0.27 10.58
C VAL A 101 -4.90 -1.30 10.20
N GLY A 102 -3.86 -0.88 9.47
CA GLY A 102 -2.70 -1.71 9.15
C GLY A 102 -2.95 -2.77 8.08
N SER A 103 -3.93 -2.57 7.18
CA SER A 103 -4.17 -3.48 6.04
C SER A 103 -3.10 -3.30 4.96
N ILE A 104 -1.90 -3.78 5.25
CA ILE A 104 -0.76 -3.84 4.36
C ILE A 104 -0.17 -5.26 4.36
N GLY A 105 0.36 -5.70 3.24
CA GLY A 105 0.98 -7.02 3.09
C GLY A 105 2.19 -6.99 2.18
N LEU A 106 3.11 -7.90 2.43
CA LEU A 106 4.26 -8.22 1.60
C LEU A 106 4.04 -9.59 0.96
N LYS A 107 4.21 -9.69 -0.36
CA LYS A 107 4.20 -10.98 -1.06
C LYS A 107 5.54 -11.66 -0.90
N THR A 108 5.48 -12.91 -0.46
CA THR A 108 6.63 -13.80 -0.28
C THR A 108 6.38 -15.12 -1.03
N ASP A 109 7.29 -16.08 -0.94
CA ASP A 109 7.11 -17.43 -1.50
C ASP A 109 6.01 -18.26 -0.80
N LEU A 110 5.51 -17.79 0.33
CA LEU A 110 4.44 -18.45 1.08
C LEU A 110 3.09 -18.35 0.37
N GLN A 111 2.82 -17.22 -0.29
CA GLN A 111 1.60 -17.03 -1.07
C GLN A 111 1.78 -17.59 -2.48
N LYS A 112 0.85 -18.45 -2.89
CA LYS A 112 0.83 -19.08 -4.22
C LYS A 112 -0.04 -18.35 -5.24
N ASN A 113 -0.94 -17.49 -4.75
CA ASN A 113 -1.78 -16.66 -5.59
C ASN A 113 -0.98 -15.47 -6.15
N GLU A 114 -1.40 -14.94 -7.30
CA GLU A 114 -0.58 -14.01 -8.09
C GLU A 114 -1.26 -12.68 -8.38
N TYR A 115 -2.58 -12.63 -8.30
CA TYR A 115 -3.36 -11.45 -8.71
C TYR A 115 -4.06 -10.81 -7.53
N ILE A 116 -4.13 -9.48 -7.54
CA ILE A 116 -4.88 -8.72 -6.54
C ILE A 116 -5.84 -7.74 -7.22
N SER A 117 -6.96 -7.45 -6.55
CA SER A 117 -7.95 -6.48 -7.04
C SER A 117 -7.33 -5.10 -7.28
N PRO A 118 -7.77 -4.36 -8.32
CA PRO A 118 -7.30 -3.01 -8.60
C PRO A 118 -7.70 -1.97 -7.55
N ALA A 119 -8.50 -2.36 -6.55
CA ALA A 119 -8.79 -1.54 -5.38
C ALA A 119 -7.60 -1.40 -4.41
N TYR A 120 -6.59 -2.26 -4.56
CA TYR A 120 -5.35 -2.18 -3.79
C TYR A 120 -4.29 -1.36 -4.52
N VAL A 121 -3.44 -0.70 -3.75
CA VAL A 121 -2.22 -0.06 -4.26
C VAL A 121 -1.08 -1.04 -4.11
N VAL A 122 -0.39 -1.34 -5.22
CA VAL A 122 0.74 -2.28 -5.27
C VAL A 122 2.00 -1.50 -5.62
N PHE A 123 3.09 -1.78 -4.92
CA PHE A 123 4.38 -1.16 -5.21
C PHE A 123 5.54 -2.11 -4.94
N LYS A 124 6.62 -1.90 -5.66
CA LYS A 124 7.87 -2.65 -5.56
C LYS A 124 8.96 -1.77 -4.97
N CYS A 125 9.80 -2.32 -4.11
CA CYS A 125 10.99 -1.65 -3.63
C CYS A 125 12.09 -1.62 -4.71
N LYS A 126 12.83 -0.52 -4.77
CA LYS A 126 14.10 -0.46 -5.48
C LYS A 126 15.21 -1.11 -4.65
N GLU A 127 16.38 -1.34 -5.23
CA GLU A 127 17.54 -1.93 -4.56
C GLU A 127 18.05 -1.12 -3.34
N THR A 128 17.57 0.12 -3.21
CA THR A 128 17.95 1.05 -2.11
C THR A 128 17.25 0.77 -0.79
N ILE A 129 16.24 -0.11 -0.76
CA ILE A 129 15.52 -0.49 0.46
C ILE A 129 15.02 -1.92 0.36
N LEU A 130 15.19 -2.69 1.45
CA LEU A 130 14.67 -4.06 1.53
C LEU A 130 13.15 -4.04 1.72
N PRO A 131 12.38 -4.85 0.96
CA PRO A 131 10.93 -4.92 1.10
C PRO A 131 10.47 -5.33 2.50
N GLU A 132 11.17 -6.27 3.12
CA GLU A 132 10.87 -6.77 4.47
C GLU A 132 11.06 -5.67 5.52
N PHE A 133 12.13 -4.89 5.39
CA PHE A 133 12.37 -3.75 6.28
C PHE A 133 11.27 -2.70 6.14
N LEU A 134 10.94 -2.32 4.90
CA LEU A 134 9.87 -1.34 4.66
C LEU A 134 8.51 -1.86 5.17
N TYR A 135 8.23 -3.15 4.97
CA TYR A 135 7.01 -3.78 5.47
C TYR A 135 6.90 -3.68 7.00
N LEU A 136 7.98 -4.00 7.72
CA LEU A 136 8.01 -3.91 9.19
C LEU A 136 7.78 -2.48 9.69
N VAL A 137 8.41 -1.50 9.05
CA VAL A 137 8.23 -0.07 9.39
C VAL A 137 6.80 0.39 9.14
N LEU A 138 6.18 -0.01 8.03
CA LEU A 138 4.81 0.39 7.69
C LEU A 138 3.75 -0.37 8.50
N LYS A 139 4.11 -1.50 9.09
CA LYS A 139 3.23 -2.34 9.92
C LYS A 139 3.27 -1.96 11.40
N SER A 140 4.34 -1.30 11.85
CA SER A 140 4.51 -0.84 13.23
C SER A 140 3.62 0.36 13.54
#